data_7e12447c001275d28cefb47c872790b0
#
_entry.id   7e12447c001275d28cefb47c872790b0
#
_cell.length_a   1.000
_cell.length_b   1.000
_cell.length_c   1.000
_cell.angle_alpha   90.00
_cell.angle_beta   90.00
_cell.angle_gamma   90.00
#
_symmetry.space_group_name_H-M   'P 1'
#
loop_
_entity.id
_entity.type
_entity.pdbx_description
1 polymer ?
#
loop_
_entity_poly.entity_id
_entity_poly.type
_entity_poly.pdbx_seq_one_letter_code
_entity_poly.pdbx_strand_id
1 'polypeptide(L)'
;MRQLLEKLDLTLAASAGDDSAHTRGLGSNNLLFMACELLLLAAESDGFPLLLIEEPEAHLHPQRQLRLMAFLQDQAAKVRSDGQQIQIIVTTHSPSIASDLHLDNIVLVDGGRGFPLRKGMTKLDNSDYSFLERFLDSTKSNLFFARGVLIVEGDAENILMPVIARLLKRDFSEYGVSVINVGGVGLGRYARIFMRADPESDGQISTPVACVTDLDVMPDCAPVIVGKIKAGEDIPTRPPSKRQWRVKSEFTATELKERRQTRINEASGQNVRTFVAGEWTLEYDLAHSGLTQEVWQAAVLALADENIQVGKVTKEDAIGAREAEFLALAALELEAKAS
;
A
#
# COMPACT_ATOMS: atom_id res chain seq x y z
N MET A 1 36.06 -42.05 8.72
CA MET A 1 34.88 -41.28 9.17
C MET A 1 34.42 -40.25 8.11
N ARG A 2 35.29 -39.37 7.60
CA ARG A 2 34.94 -38.37 6.57
C ARG A 2 34.31 -39.00 5.30
N GLN A 3 34.84 -40.06 4.76
CA GLN A 3 34.32 -40.79 3.58
C GLN A 3 32.96 -41.50 3.82
N LEU A 4 32.60 -41.78 5.07
CA LEU A 4 31.28 -42.32 5.43
C LEU A 4 30.22 -41.19 5.54
N LEU A 5 30.61 -40.00 6.04
CA LEU A 5 29.75 -38.86 6.13
C LEU A 5 29.41 -38.24 4.76
N GLU A 6 30.34 -38.33 3.79
CA GLU A 6 30.15 -37.93 2.40
C GLU A 6 29.12 -38.82 1.63
N LYS A 7 28.73 -39.96 2.18
CA LYS A 7 27.73 -40.88 1.61
C LYS A 7 26.36 -40.83 2.30
N LEU A 8 26.22 -40.00 3.34
CA LEU A 8 24.93 -39.81 4.00
C LEU A 8 24.10 -38.80 3.20
N ASP A 9 23.00 -39.28 2.65
CA ASP A 9 22.02 -38.45 1.96
C ASP A 9 20.81 -38.24 2.88
N LEU A 10 20.47 -37.00 3.13
CA LEU A 10 19.33 -36.62 3.97
C LEU A 10 18.09 -36.56 3.09
N THR A 11 17.15 -37.45 3.30
CA THR A 11 15.89 -37.48 2.56
C THR A 11 14.70 -37.23 3.48
N LEU A 12 13.72 -36.45 3.00
CA LEU A 12 12.43 -36.27 3.66
C LEU A 12 11.48 -37.40 3.23
N ALA A 13 11.12 -38.32 4.11
CA ALA A 13 10.10 -39.36 3.85
C ALA A 13 8.69 -38.83 4.15
N ALA A 14 7.70 -39.22 3.35
CA ALA A 14 6.30 -38.84 3.57
C ALA A 14 5.70 -39.57 4.78
N SER A 15 6.17 -40.78 5.06
CA SER A 15 5.83 -41.60 6.21
C SER A 15 7.02 -42.52 6.55
N ALA A 16 7.10 -42.97 7.80
CA ALA A 16 8.10 -43.97 8.21
C ALA A 16 7.88 -45.28 7.42
N GLY A 17 8.86 -45.67 6.60
CA GLY A 17 8.81 -46.89 5.77
C GLY A 17 8.58 -46.63 4.28
N ASP A 18 8.50 -45.39 3.83
CA ASP A 18 8.43 -45.06 2.40
C ASP A 18 9.86 -44.98 1.83
N ASP A 19 10.34 -46.07 1.28
CA ASP A 19 11.66 -46.21 0.62
C ASP A 19 11.68 -45.63 -0.81
N SER A 20 10.55 -45.02 -1.26
CA SER A 20 10.53 -44.37 -2.55
C SER A 20 11.31 -43.05 -2.45
N ALA A 21 12.52 -43.04 -2.99
CA ALA A 21 13.33 -41.82 -3.21
C ALA A 21 12.62 -40.92 -4.24
N HIS A 22 11.51 -40.32 -3.84
CA HIS A 22 10.86 -39.32 -4.66
C HIS A 22 11.72 -38.06 -4.62
N THR A 23 12.23 -37.66 -5.77
CA THR A 23 12.85 -36.38 -6.00
C THR A 23 11.86 -35.28 -5.58
N ARG A 24 12.06 -34.74 -4.40
CA ARG A 24 11.22 -33.64 -3.89
C ARG A 24 11.66 -32.33 -4.55
N GLY A 25 10.71 -31.41 -4.75
CA GLY A 25 11.01 -30.13 -5.36
C GLY A 25 12.03 -29.33 -4.53
N LEU A 26 12.77 -28.45 -5.21
CA LEU A 26 13.84 -27.61 -4.65
C LEU A 26 13.45 -26.89 -3.35
N GLY A 27 12.22 -26.37 -3.26
CA GLY A 27 11.74 -25.71 -2.05
C GLY A 27 11.71 -26.61 -0.80
N SER A 28 11.40 -27.90 -0.94
CA SER A 28 11.44 -28.85 0.19
C SER A 28 12.88 -29.16 0.63
N ASN A 29 13.82 -29.22 -0.31
CA ASN A 29 15.23 -29.42 -0.01
C ASN A 29 15.83 -28.21 0.69
N ASN A 30 15.47 -26.99 0.29
CA ASN A 30 15.90 -25.76 0.96
C ASN A 30 15.39 -25.70 2.41
N LEU A 31 14.15 -26.10 2.66
CA LEU A 31 13.60 -26.17 4.02
C LEU A 31 14.34 -27.19 4.88
N LEU A 32 14.68 -28.36 4.32
CA LEU A 32 15.45 -29.38 5.03
C LEU A 32 16.85 -28.88 5.39
N PHE A 33 17.54 -28.23 4.44
CA PHE A 33 18.86 -27.66 4.67
C PHE A 33 18.82 -26.60 5.80
N MET A 34 17.89 -25.64 5.74
CA MET A 34 17.72 -24.63 6.80
C MET A 34 17.42 -25.26 8.17
N ALA A 35 16.59 -26.31 8.20
CA ALA A 35 16.30 -27.02 9.45
C ALA A 35 17.55 -27.69 10.03
N CYS A 36 18.40 -28.29 9.19
CA CYS A 36 19.67 -28.89 9.61
C CYS A 36 20.63 -27.86 10.18
N GLU A 37 20.81 -26.73 9.51
CA GLU A 37 21.66 -25.63 9.98
C GLU A 37 21.18 -25.07 11.33
N LEU A 38 19.87 -24.89 11.50
CA LEU A 38 19.30 -24.46 12.79
C LEU A 38 19.55 -25.48 13.92
N LEU A 39 19.43 -26.79 13.60
CA LEU A 39 19.72 -27.82 14.60
C LEU A 39 21.21 -27.84 15.01
N LEU A 40 22.11 -27.65 14.05
CA LEU A 40 23.54 -27.54 14.31
C LEU A 40 23.85 -26.31 15.20
N LEU A 41 23.35 -25.13 14.81
CA LEU A 41 23.51 -23.92 15.60
C LEU A 41 22.90 -24.02 17.01
N ALA A 42 21.80 -24.76 17.16
CA ALA A 42 21.19 -24.97 18.46
C ALA A 42 21.99 -25.91 19.36
N ALA A 43 22.75 -26.83 18.76
CA ALA A 43 23.57 -27.84 19.48
C ALA A 43 24.99 -27.34 19.82
N GLU A 44 25.56 -26.44 19.01
CA GLU A 44 26.88 -25.87 19.22
C GLU A 44 26.87 -24.87 20.41
N SER A 45 27.85 -24.98 21.29
CA SER A 45 27.99 -24.10 22.45
C SER A 45 29.04 -23.01 22.27
N ASP A 46 29.91 -23.13 21.27
CA ASP A 46 31.00 -22.18 21.04
C ASP A 46 30.69 -21.23 19.89
N GLY A 47 30.95 -19.93 20.12
CA GLY A 47 30.83 -18.91 19.11
C GLY A 47 29.50 -18.14 19.10
N PHE A 48 29.38 -17.21 18.17
CA PHE A 48 28.21 -16.36 17.98
C PHE A 48 27.19 -17.05 17.06
N PRO A 49 26.00 -17.37 17.57
CA PRO A 49 25.03 -18.14 16.81
C PRO A 49 24.29 -17.25 15.79
N LEU A 50 24.83 -17.15 14.58
CA LEU A 50 24.26 -16.34 13.48
C LEU A 50 23.91 -17.23 12.28
N LEU A 51 22.68 -17.12 11.81
CA LEU A 51 22.19 -17.73 10.59
C LEU A 51 21.88 -16.65 9.54
N LEU A 52 22.49 -16.75 8.38
CA LEU A 52 22.23 -15.89 7.23
C LEU A 52 21.48 -16.70 6.17
N ILE A 53 20.32 -16.22 5.73
CA ILE A 53 19.48 -16.87 4.73
C ILE A 53 19.22 -15.88 3.59
N GLU A 54 19.57 -16.26 2.38
CA GLU A 54 19.25 -15.50 1.17
C GLU A 54 17.99 -16.07 0.52
N GLU A 55 17.02 -15.22 0.26
CA GLU A 55 15.79 -15.48 -0.48
C GLU A 55 15.12 -16.83 -0.11
N PRO A 56 14.75 -17.05 1.18
CA PRO A 56 14.18 -18.33 1.62
C PRO A 56 12.85 -18.65 0.92
N GLU A 57 12.22 -17.68 0.30
CA GLU A 57 11.03 -17.82 -0.52
C GLU A 57 11.23 -18.58 -1.82
N ALA A 58 12.47 -18.76 -2.27
CA ALA A 58 12.77 -19.40 -3.55
C ALA A 58 12.10 -20.78 -3.66
N HIS A 59 11.27 -20.96 -4.69
CA HIS A 59 10.49 -22.17 -4.94
C HIS A 59 9.45 -22.56 -3.87
N LEU A 60 9.08 -21.61 -2.97
CA LEU A 60 8.03 -21.81 -1.96
C LEU A 60 6.74 -21.09 -2.33
N HIS A 61 5.61 -21.81 -2.20
CA HIS A 61 4.30 -21.19 -2.28
C HIS A 61 4.12 -20.15 -1.13
N PRO A 62 3.45 -19.00 -1.34
CA PRO A 62 3.30 -17.94 -0.33
C PRO A 62 2.88 -18.43 1.07
N GLN A 63 1.94 -19.37 1.16
CA GLN A 63 1.54 -19.94 2.45
C GLN A 63 2.68 -20.70 3.16
N ARG A 64 3.61 -21.31 2.42
CA ARG A 64 4.80 -21.95 3.00
C ARG A 64 5.83 -20.92 3.43
N GLN A 65 5.93 -19.79 2.73
CA GLN A 65 6.79 -18.67 3.13
C GLN A 65 6.39 -18.15 4.51
N LEU A 66 5.09 -17.89 4.75
CA LEU A 66 4.59 -17.45 6.06
C LEU A 66 4.89 -18.46 7.18
N ARG A 67 4.67 -19.77 6.91
CA ARG A 67 4.99 -20.81 7.88
C ARG A 67 6.49 -20.90 8.18
N LEU A 68 7.33 -20.71 7.16
CA LEU A 68 8.79 -20.66 7.34
C LEU A 68 9.17 -19.48 8.23
N MET A 69 8.62 -18.29 7.97
CA MET A 69 8.91 -17.10 8.78
C MET A 69 8.48 -17.27 10.23
N ALA A 70 7.28 -17.78 10.49
CA ALA A 70 6.81 -18.08 11.83
C ALA A 70 7.75 -19.09 12.55
N PHE A 71 8.22 -20.12 11.83
CA PHE A 71 9.20 -21.08 12.37
C PHE A 71 10.55 -20.40 12.68
N LEU A 72 11.08 -19.58 11.80
CA LEU A 72 12.34 -18.85 12.02
C LEU A 72 12.25 -17.89 13.21
N GLN A 73 11.15 -17.15 13.33
CA GLN A 73 10.87 -16.26 14.49
C GLN A 73 10.82 -17.06 15.78
N ASP A 74 10.13 -18.22 15.80
CA ASP A 74 10.07 -19.11 16.96
C ASP A 74 11.48 -19.64 17.34
N GLN A 75 12.31 -20.00 16.37
CA GLN A 75 13.69 -20.44 16.66
C GLN A 75 14.56 -19.28 17.19
N ALA A 76 14.44 -18.08 16.62
CA ALA A 76 15.16 -16.90 17.07
C ALA A 76 14.76 -16.49 18.50
N ALA A 77 13.53 -16.75 18.93
CA ALA A 77 13.04 -16.45 20.26
C ALA A 77 13.54 -17.44 21.34
N LYS A 78 14.00 -18.65 20.95
CA LYS A 78 14.46 -19.66 21.89
C LYS A 78 15.82 -19.33 22.48
N VAL A 79 15.93 -19.48 23.81
CA VAL A 79 17.18 -19.35 24.53
C VAL A 79 17.88 -20.70 24.53
N ARG A 80 19.13 -20.75 24.11
CA ARG A 80 20.00 -21.93 24.10
C ARG A 80 20.50 -22.25 25.51
N SER A 81 21.14 -23.40 25.68
CA SER A 81 21.72 -23.83 26.95
C SER A 81 22.82 -22.91 27.46
N ASP A 82 23.50 -22.17 26.59
CA ASP A 82 24.52 -21.16 26.90
C ASP A 82 23.95 -19.77 27.24
N GLY A 83 22.62 -19.61 27.23
CA GLY A 83 21.94 -18.36 27.51
C GLY A 83 21.84 -17.40 26.31
N GLN A 84 22.38 -17.79 25.14
CA GLN A 84 22.30 -16.98 23.90
C GLN A 84 21.06 -17.33 23.08
N GLN A 85 20.68 -16.43 22.18
CA GLN A 85 19.66 -16.66 21.14
C GLN A 85 20.31 -16.72 19.77
N ILE A 86 19.75 -17.51 18.88
CA ILE A 86 20.19 -17.54 17.48
C ILE A 86 19.75 -16.24 16.80
N GLN A 87 20.71 -15.49 16.25
CA GLN A 87 20.38 -14.35 15.38
C GLN A 87 20.15 -14.84 13.97
N ILE A 88 19.06 -14.42 13.36
CA ILE A 88 18.69 -14.79 12.00
C ILE A 88 18.57 -13.53 11.15
N ILE A 89 19.34 -13.44 10.08
CA ILE A 89 19.25 -12.38 9.08
C ILE A 89 18.77 -13.00 7.77
N VAL A 90 17.70 -12.45 7.22
CA VAL A 90 17.06 -12.94 5.99
C VAL A 90 17.07 -11.83 4.96
N THR A 91 17.49 -12.12 3.73
CA THR A 91 17.22 -11.25 2.58
C THR A 91 16.00 -11.78 1.84
N THR A 92 15.12 -10.90 1.37
CA THR A 92 13.90 -11.29 0.68
C THR A 92 13.45 -10.25 -0.33
N HIS A 93 12.80 -10.72 -1.40
CA HIS A 93 12.03 -9.93 -2.35
C HIS A 93 10.53 -10.25 -2.29
N SER A 94 10.08 -10.98 -1.27
CA SER A 94 8.70 -11.40 -1.12
C SER A 94 7.88 -10.41 -0.30
N PRO A 95 6.84 -9.78 -0.90
CA PRO A 95 5.88 -8.96 -0.15
C PRO A 95 5.14 -9.76 0.94
N SER A 96 4.94 -11.07 0.72
CA SER A 96 4.31 -11.95 1.71
C SER A 96 5.17 -12.10 2.96
N ILE A 97 6.49 -12.24 2.81
CA ILE A 97 7.42 -12.28 3.94
C ILE A 97 7.45 -10.93 4.63
N ALA A 98 7.61 -9.84 3.87
CA ALA A 98 7.69 -8.50 4.44
C ALA A 98 6.43 -8.09 5.23
N SER A 99 5.24 -8.58 4.82
CA SER A 99 3.97 -8.28 5.51
C SER A 99 3.81 -9.00 6.85
N ASP A 100 4.55 -10.07 7.09
CA ASP A 100 4.46 -10.87 8.33
C ASP A 100 5.49 -10.46 9.39
N LEU A 101 6.36 -9.51 9.06
CA LEU A 101 7.43 -9.05 9.94
C LEU A 101 7.03 -7.78 10.68
N HIS A 102 7.46 -7.67 11.95
CA HIS A 102 7.43 -6.40 12.65
C HIS A 102 8.36 -5.40 11.96
N LEU A 103 7.88 -4.16 11.75
CA LEU A 103 8.69 -3.11 11.12
C LEU A 103 10.03 -2.86 11.82
N ASP A 104 10.07 -3.03 13.13
CA ASP A 104 11.30 -2.90 13.94
C ASP A 104 12.41 -3.86 13.47
N ASN A 105 12.06 -4.96 12.84
CA ASN A 105 12.98 -6.00 12.34
C ASN A 105 13.31 -5.84 10.85
N ILE A 106 12.73 -4.87 10.17
CA ILE A 106 12.97 -4.64 8.73
C ILE A 106 14.10 -3.63 8.55
N VAL A 107 15.01 -3.97 7.65
CA VAL A 107 16.04 -3.06 7.12
C VAL A 107 15.79 -2.92 5.62
N LEU A 108 15.39 -1.73 5.19
CA LEU A 108 15.24 -1.43 3.77
C LEU A 108 16.63 -1.17 3.18
N VAL A 109 16.99 -1.88 2.11
CA VAL A 109 18.25 -1.68 1.39
C VAL A 109 17.97 -0.84 0.15
N ASP A 110 18.58 0.33 0.07
CA ASP A 110 18.42 1.26 -1.03
C ASP A 110 19.77 1.89 -1.38
N GLY A 111 20.15 1.85 -2.65
CA GLY A 111 21.42 2.39 -3.14
C GLY A 111 22.67 1.82 -2.44
N GLY A 112 22.63 0.57 -2.00
CA GLY A 112 23.74 -0.10 -1.29
C GLY A 112 23.86 0.30 0.19
N ARG A 113 22.87 1.02 0.75
CA ARG A 113 22.80 1.38 2.18
C ARG A 113 21.61 0.68 2.84
N GLY A 114 21.78 0.28 4.11
CA GLY A 114 20.71 -0.26 4.93
C GLY A 114 20.03 0.84 5.75
N PHE A 115 18.70 0.90 5.69
CA PHE A 115 17.85 1.83 6.43
C PHE A 115 16.95 1.04 7.37
N PRO A 116 17.35 0.87 8.65
CA PRO A 116 16.50 0.20 9.64
C PRO A 116 15.19 0.95 9.84
N LEU A 117 14.07 0.22 9.85
CA LEU A 117 12.74 0.79 10.09
C LEU A 117 12.34 0.75 11.57
N ARG A 118 13.28 0.41 12.46
CA ARG A 118 13.03 0.34 13.91
C ARG A 118 12.67 1.71 14.50
N LYS A 119 11.99 1.67 15.63
CA LYS A 119 11.62 2.86 16.43
C LYS A 119 12.80 3.79 16.65
N GLY A 120 12.56 5.09 16.48
CA GLY A 120 13.59 6.12 16.61
C GLY A 120 14.43 6.36 15.35
N MET A 121 14.38 5.48 14.34
CA MET A 121 15.11 5.64 13.07
C MET A 121 14.23 6.23 11.96
N THR A 122 12.91 6.18 12.11
CA THR A 122 11.92 6.72 11.17
C THR A 122 11.09 7.82 11.84
N LYS A 123 10.32 8.58 11.05
CA LYS A 123 9.33 9.53 11.58
C LYS A 123 8.02 8.87 12.06
N LEU A 124 7.96 7.55 12.10
CA LEU A 124 6.83 6.81 12.65
C LEU A 124 6.78 6.96 14.18
N ASP A 125 5.60 7.21 14.71
CA ASP A 125 5.34 7.14 16.16
C ASP A 125 4.87 5.73 16.58
N ASN A 126 4.69 5.52 17.89
CA ASN A 126 4.26 4.21 18.41
C ASN A 126 2.87 3.79 17.89
N SER A 127 1.98 4.75 17.64
CA SER A 127 0.64 4.46 17.10
C SER A 127 0.71 4.04 15.63
N ASP A 128 1.68 4.59 14.88
CA ASP A 128 1.93 4.23 13.49
C ASP A 128 2.42 2.78 13.37
N TYR A 129 3.38 2.36 14.22
CA TYR A 129 3.85 0.98 14.24
C TYR A 129 2.70 0.01 14.52
N SER A 130 1.91 0.27 15.55
CA SER A 130 0.75 -0.58 15.91
C SER A 130 -0.33 -0.61 14.81
N PHE A 131 -0.48 0.47 14.05
CA PHE A 131 -1.38 0.53 12.91
C PHE A 131 -0.83 -0.28 11.74
N LEU A 132 0.42 -0.04 11.36
CA LEU A 132 1.04 -0.70 10.20
C LEU A 132 1.16 -2.21 10.41
N GLU A 133 1.45 -2.69 11.60
CA GLU A 133 1.43 -4.12 11.95
C GLU A 133 0.09 -4.81 11.69
N ARG A 134 -1.03 -4.08 11.72
CA ARG A 134 -2.37 -4.63 11.46
C ARG A 134 -2.79 -4.52 10.01
N PHE A 135 -2.33 -3.47 9.31
CA PHE A 135 -2.87 -3.09 8.01
C PHE A 135 -1.87 -3.19 6.85
N LEU A 136 -0.60 -3.49 7.14
CA LEU A 136 0.42 -3.74 6.12
C LEU A 136 0.32 -5.19 5.65
N ASP A 137 -0.58 -5.44 4.72
CA ASP A 137 -0.75 -6.73 4.07
C ASP A 137 0.24 -6.93 2.90
N SER A 138 0.22 -8.10 2.28
CA SER A 138 1.12 -8.45 1.17
C SER A 138 0.95 -7.55 -0.06
N THR A 139 -0.23 -6.97 -0.27
CA THR A 139 -0.46 -6.05 -1.39
C THR A 139 0.20 -4.70 -1.13
N LYS A 140 0.09 -4.19 0.08
CA LYS A 140 0.72 -2.94 0.51
C LYS A 140 2.22 -3.06 0.70
N SER A 141 2.70 -4.24 1.10
CA SER A 141 4.14 -4.52 1.27
C SER A 141 4.95 -4.44 -0.02
N ASN A 142 4.30 -4.39 -1.19
CA ASN A 142 4.97 -4.04 -2.45
C ASN A 142 5.70 -2.69 -2.40
N LEU A 143 5.32 -1.79 -1.49
CA LEU A 143 6.02 -0.51 -1.30
C LEU A 143 7.51 -0.66 -0.99
N PHE A 144 7.92 -1.76 -0.32
CA PHE A 144 9.33 -1.99 0.03
C PHE A 144 10.20 -2.36 -1.17
N PHE A 145 9.62 -2.83 -2.27
CA PHE A 145 10.32 -3.37 -3.43
C PHE A 145 10.21 -2.47 -4.67
N ALA A 146 9.44 -1.39 -4.58
CA ALA A 146 9.19 -0.48 -5.68
C ALA A 146 10.34 0.52 -5.88
N ARG A 147 10.60 0.91 -7.14
CA ARG A 147 11.50 2.02 -7.48
C ARG A 147 10.88 3.39 -7.24
N GLY A 148 9.57 3.45 -7.13
CA GLY A 148 8.78 4.61 -6.77
C GLY A 148 7.46 4.16 -6.19
N VAL A 149 6.89 4.92 -5.28
CA VAL A 149 5.63 4.57 -4.61
C VAL A 149 4.62 5.68 -4.82
N LEU A 150 3.42 5.30 -5.24
CA LEU A 150 2.25 6.17 -5.26
C LEU A 150 1.26 5.69 -4.20
N ILE A 151 1.06 6.48 -3.16
CA ILE A 151 0.10 6.19 -2.09
C ILE A 151 -1.20 6.95 -2.38
N VAL A 152 -2.32 6.24 -2.43
CA VAL A 152 -3.64 6.79 -2.75
C VAL A 152 -4.66 6.42 -1.70
N GLU A 153 -5.70 7.24 -1.52
CA GLU A 153 -6.72 7.03 -0.50
C GLU A 153 -7.74 5.98 -0.88
N GLY A 154 -8.08 5.85 -2.17
CA GLY A 154 -9.20 5.03 -2.59
C GLY A 154 -8.97 4.21 -3.86
N ASP A 155 -10.03 3.48 -4.24
CA ASP A 155 -10.04 2.62 -5.42
C ASP A 155 -10.07 3.43 -6.73
N ALA A 156 -10.66 4.62 -6.71
CA ALA A 156 -10.73 5.48 -7.88
C ALA A 156 -9.32 5.86 -8.37
N GLU A 157 -8.50 6.39 -7.48
CA GLU A 157 -7.10 6.71 -7.78
C GLU A 157 -6.30 5.47 -8.15
N ASN A 158 -6.51 4.37 -7.41
CA ASN A 158 -5.80 3.11 -7.65
C ASN A 158 -6.02 2.58 -9.06
N ILE A 159 -7.22 2.74 -9.62
CA ILE A 159 -7.58 2.31 -10.98
C ILE A 159 -7.17 3.37 -12.01
N LEU A 160 -7.43 4.63 -11.73
CA LEU A 160 -7.30 5.71 -12.71
C LEU A 160 -5.86 6.17 -12.92
N MET A 161 -5.04 6.25 -11.86
CA MET A 161 -3.67 6.75 -11.94
C MET A 161 -2.77 5.93 -12.89
N PRO A 162 -2.80 4.58 -12.90
CA PRO A 162 -2.05 3.81 -13.90
C PRO A 162 -2.50 4.06 -15.33
N VAL A 163 -3.80 4.30 -15.54
CA VAL A 163 -4.34 4.62 -16.88
C VAL A 163 -3.86 5.98 -17.34
N ILE A 164 -3.95 7.00 -16.50
CA ILE A 164 -3.45 8.36 -16.78
C ILE A 164 -1.94 8.30 -17.06
N ALA A 165 -1.18 7.57 -16.27
CA ALA A 165 0.27 7.42 -16.47
C ALA A 165 0.59 6.84 -17.86
N ARG A 166 -0.14 5.80 -18.31
CA ARG A 166 0.01 5.23 -19.65
C ARG A 166 -0.33 6.24 -20.74
N LEU A 167 -1.41 6.99 -20.60
CA LEU A 167 -1.79 8.03 -21.55
C LEU A 167 -0.71 9.12 -21.67
N LEU A 168 -0.04 9.42 -20.55
CA LEU A 168 1.09 10.36 -20.50
C LEU A 168 2.42 9.74 -20.93
N LYS A 169 2.44 8.47 -21.40
CA LYS A 169 3.65 7.71 -21.75
C LYS A 169 4.64 7.60 -20.60
N ARG A 170 4.11 7.34 -19.40
CA ARG A 170 4.83 7.17 -18.14
C ARG A 170 4.29 5.94 -17.41
N ASP A 171 4.24 4.79 -18.10
CA ASP A 171 3.67 3.56 -17.55
C ASP A 171 4.36 3.17 -16.25
N PHE A 172 3.60 2.99 -15.19
CA PHE A 172 4.14 2.67 -13.87
C PHE A 172 4.91 1.36 -13.84
N SER A 173 4.54 0.38 -14.68
CA SER A 173 5.24 -0.90 -14.77
C SER A 173 6.64 -0.75 -15.37
N GLU A 174 6.83 0.13 -16.36
CA GLU A 174 8.13 0.40 -16.98
C GLU A 174 9.09 1.07 -15.99
N TYR A 175 8.56 1.92 -15.10
CA TYR A 175 9.36 2.66 -14.12
C TYR A 175 9.46 1.97 -12.75
N GLY A 176 8.80 0.83 -12.56
CA GLY A 176 8.80 0.10 -11.31
C GLY A 176 8.07 0.83 -10.18
N VAL A 177 6.98 1.55 -10.52
CA VAL A 177 6.16 2.28 -9.54
C VAL A 177 5.03 1.38 -9.05
N SER A 178 4.91 1.24 -7.72
CA SER A 178 3.79 0.56 -7.07
C SER A 178 2.74 1.55 -6.60
N VAL A 179 1.47 1.28 -6.89
CA VAL A 179 0.33 2.03 -6.33
C VAL A 179 -0.16 1.33 -5.08
N ILE A 180 -0.25 2.06 -3.98
CA ILE A 180 -0.64 1.55 -2.66
C ILE A 180 -1.94 2.23 -2.24
N ASN A 181 -3.04 1.51 -2.32
CA ASN A 181 -4.34 1.96 -1.83
C ASN A 181 -4.43 1.74 -0.31
N VAL A 182 -4.64 2.81 0.45
CA VAL A 182 -4.70 2.75 1.92
C VAL A 182 -6.14 2.68 2.47
N GLY A 183 -7.16 2.72 1.61
CA GLY A 183 -8.57 2.59 2.01
C GLY A 183 -9.09 3.74 2.86
N GLY A 184 -8.68 4.97 2.58
CA GLY A 184 -9.13 6.18 3.25
C GLY A 184 -8.51 6.45 4.63
N VAL A 185 -7.61 5.59 5.11
CA VAL A 185 -7.00 5.75 6.44
C VAL A 185 -5.49 5.52 6.42
N GLY A 186 -4.77 6.44 7.05
CA GLY A 186 -3.37 6.21 7.36
C GLY A 186 -2.37 6.57 6.25
N LEU A 187 -2.76 7.34 5.22
CA LEU A 187 -1.86 7.77 4.14
C LEU A 187 -0.53 8.30 4.66
N GLY A 188 -0.54 9.22 5.63
CA GLY A 188 0.67 9.75 6.25
C GLY A 188 1.50 8.69 6.99
N ARG A 189 0.89 7.62 7.51
CA ARG A 189 1.60 6.54 8.20
C ARG A 189 2.44 5.71 7.24
N TYR A 190 1.88 5.35 6.07
CA TYR A 190 2.65 4.66 5.02
C TYR A 190 3.76 5.56 4.46
N ALA A 191 3.48 6.86 4.28
CA ALA A 191 4.46 7.83 3.81
C ALA A 191 5.67 7.97 4.76
N ARG A 192 5.42 7.99 6.09
CA ARG A 192 6.47 8.13 7.11
C ARG A 192 7.41 6.93 7.21
N ILE A 193 7.08 5.76 6.65
CA ILE A 193 8.00 4.63 6.49
C ILE A 193 9.29 5.08 5.77
N PHE A 194 9.15 5.94 4.76
CA PHE A 194 10.25 6.42 3.92
C PHE A 194 10.95 7.67 4.47
N MET A 195 10.54 8.16 5.64
CA MET A 195 11.12 9.34 6.26
C MET A 195 11.99 8.96 7.45
N ARG A 196 13.25 9.37 7.44
CA ARG A 196 14.19 9.17 8.54
C ARG A 196 13.95 10.19 9.64
N ALA A 197 14.14 9.76 10.91
CA ALA A 197 14.09 10.66 12.07
C ALA A 197 15.16 11.73 11.96
N ASP A 198 16.40 11.34 11.65
CA ASP A 198 17.54 12.21 11.40
C ASP A 198 18.13 11.95 10.00
N PRO A 199 17.64 12.66 8.97
CA PRO A 199 18.10 12.45 7.60
C PRO A 199 19.52 12.97 7.34
N GLU A 200 20.07 13.84 8.20
CA GLU A 200 21.41 14.38 8.05
C GLU A 200 22.46 13.34 8.48
N SER A 201 22.24 12.67 9.60
CA SER A 201 23.13 11.63 10.11
C SER A 201 22.91 10.26 9.47
N ASP A 202 21.64 9.86 9.31
CA ASP A 202 21.25 8.51 8.84
C ASP A 202 21.16 8.41 7.31
N GLY A 203 21.20 9.54 6.60
CA GLY A 203 20.90 9.62 5.18
C GLY A 203 19.40 9.55 4.91
N GLN A 204 19.04 9.60 3.62
CA GLN A 204 17.66 9.56 3.16
C GLN A 204 17.44 8.35 2.25
N ILE A 205 16.26 7.74 2.35
CA ILE A 205 15.81 6.72 1.40
C ILE A 205 15.58 7.42 0.06
N SER A 206 16.20 6.92 -1.01
CA SER A 206 16.18 7.59 -2.33
C SER A 206 14.88 7.31 -3.11
N THR A 207 14.15 6.28 -2.75
CA THR A 207 12.86 5.93 -3.37
C THR A 207 11.89 7.11 -3.31
N PRO A 208 11.47 7.66 -4.47
CA PRO A 208 10.50 8.75 -4.49
C PRO A 208 9.12 8.24 -4.11
N VAL A 209 8.43 8.98 -3.25
CA VAL A 209 7.07 8.67 -2.81
C VAL A 209 6.16 9.85 -3.12
N ALA A 210 5.07 9.57 -3.83
CA ALA A 210 3.98 10.52 -4.06
C ALA A 210 2.74 10.07 -3.29
N CYS A 211 2.10 11.00 -2.61
CA CYS A 211 0.81 10.78 -1.95
C CYS A 211 -0.25 11.60 -2.68
N VAL A 212 -1.39 11.00 -2.98
CA VAL A 212 -2.55 11.69 -3.57
C VAL A 212 -3.70 11.60 -2.58
N THR A 213 -4.29 12.74 -2.25
CA THR A 213 -5.35 12.87 -1.24
C THR A 213 -6.35 13.93 -1.65
N ASP A 214 -7.59 13.75 -1.24
CA ASP A 214 -8.67 14.69 -1.44
C ASP A 214 -8.53 15.91 -0.51
N LEU A 215 -9.10 17.05 -0.93
CA LEU A 215 -9.19 18.24 -0.08
C LEU A 215 -10.34 18.11 0.93
N ASP A 216 -11.36 17.30 0.61
CA ASP A 216 -12.57 17.10 1.41
C ASP A 216 -13.32 18.41 1.71
N VAL A 217 -13.35 19.33 0.77
CA VAL A 217 -14.16 20.56 0.85
C VAL A 217 -15.30 20.44 -0.14
N MET A 218 -16.47 20.15 0.38
CA MET A 218 -17.66 19.88 -0.43
C MET A 218 -18.14 21.16 -1.12
N PRO A 219 -18.49 21.15 -2.42
CA PRO A 219 -19.17 22.25 -3.08
C PRO A 219 -20.50 22.57 -2.41
N ASP A 220 -20.96 23.82 -2.47
CA ASP A 220 -22.16 24.27 -1.76
C ASP A 220 -23.44 23.54 -2.20
N CYS A 221 -23.53 23.15 -3.47
CA CYS A 221 -24.65 22.36 -4.01
C CYS A 221 -24.62 20.87 -3.62
N ALA A 222 -23.44 20.32 -3.30
CA ALA A 222 -23.26 18.90 -3.12
C ALA A 222 -24.05 18.27 -1.95
N PRO A 223 -24.27 18.92 -0.80
CA PRO A 223 -25.05 18.32 0.29
C PRO A 223 -26.46 17.89 -0.10
N VAL A 224 -27.12 18.63 -0.99
CA VAL A 224 -28.44 18.26 -1.53
C VAL A 224 -28.30 17.06 -2.47
N ILE A 225 -27.34 17.10 -3.38
CA ILE A 225 -27.11 16.06 -4.41
C ILE A 225 -26.79 14.70 -3.76
N VAL A 226 -25.91 14.70 -2.73
CA VAL A 226 -25.55 13.48 -2.00
C VAL A 226 -26.50 13.12 -0.86
N GLY A 227 -27.66 13.78 -0.78
CA GLY A 227 -28.74 13.44 0.18
C GLY A 227 -28.43 13.74 1.65
N LYS A 228 -27.48 14.63 1.95
CA LYS A 228 -27.17 15.06 3.33
C LYS A 228 -28.19 16.07 3.87
N ILE A 229 -28.82 16.83 2.99
CA ILE A 229 -29.93 17.75 3.26
C ILE A 229 -30.95 17.62 2.13
N LYS A 230 -32.23 17.99 2.39
CA LYS A 230 -33.27 18.00 1.37
C LYS A 230 -33.20 19.25 0.51
N ALA A 231 -33.73 19.15 -0.71
CA ALA A 231 -33.83 20.31 -1.59
C ALA A 231 -34.68 21.39 -0.94
N GLY A 232 -34.16 22.64 -0.90
CA GLY A 232 -34.79 23.80 -0.27
C GLY A 232 -34.56 23.91 1.25
N GLU A 233 -33.80 22.98 1.86
CA GLU A 233 -33.34 23.16 3.24
C GLU A 233 -32.02 23.91 3.26
N ASP A 234 -31.86 24.82 4.19
CA ASP A 234 -30.60 25.53 4.44
C ASP A 234 -29.56 24.57 5.02
N ILE A 235 -28.29 24.90 4.81
CA ILE A 235 -27.16 24.17 5.45
C ILE A 235 -27.41 24.14 6.95
N PRO A 236 -27.33 22.97 7.59
CA PRO A 236 -27.70 22.78 8.98
C PRO A 236 -27.01 23.81 9.91
N THR A 237 -27.78 24.39 10.82
CA THR A 237 -27.31 25.31 11.86
C THR A 237 -26.35 24.62 12.87
N ARG A 238 -26.14 23.31 12.80
CA ARG A 238 -25.10 22.62 13.59
C ARG A 238 -23.73 23.17 13.22
N PRO A 239 -22.94 23.58 14.22
CA PRO A 239 -21.59 24.05 13.94
C PRO A 239 -20.79 23.02 13.14
N PRO A 240 -19.90 23.44 12.21
CA PRO A 240 -19.08 22.54 11.40
C PRO A 240 -18.31 21.51 12.21
N SER A 241 -17.89 21.84 13.44
CA SER A 241 -17.21 20.93 14.38
C SER A 241 -18.06 19.72 14.83
N LYS A 242 -19.39 19.78 14.65
CA LYS A 242 -20.35 18.70 14.96
C LYS A 242 -20.87 17.97 13.73
N ARG A 243 -20.36 18.32 12.54
CA ARG A 243 -20.65 17.65 11.27
C ARG A 243 -19.39 17.02 10.72
N GLN A 244 -19.51 15.89 10.04
CA GLN A 244 -18.37 15.24 9.38
C GLN A 244 -18.02 15.87 8.02
N TRP A 245 -18.74 16.92 7.60
CA TRP A 245 -18.55 17.61 6.32
C TRP A 245 -18.74 19.11 6.47
N ARG A 246 -18.05 19.88 5.64
CA ARG A 246 -18.18 21.33 5.50
C ARG A 246 -18.26 21.68 4.02
N VAL A 247 -19.04 22.70 3.70
CA VAL A 247 -19.12 23.23 2.33
C VAL A 247 -18.17 24.39 2.13
N LYS A 248 -17.88 24.69 0.86
CA LYS A 248 -16.87 25.68 0.47
C LYS A 248 -17.15 27.09 1.04
N SER A 249 -18.42 27.52 1.07
CA SER A 249 -18.83 28.81 1.63
C SER A 249 -18.62 28.96 3.14
N GLU A 250 -18.44 27.86 3.86
CA GLU A 250 -18.13 27.84 5.30
C GLU A 250 -16.64 28.08 5.62
N PHE A 251 -15.81 28.21 4.59
CA PHE A 251 -14.37 28.46 4.73
C PHE A 251 -14.00 29.84 4.20
N THR A 252 -13.15 30.54 4.89
CA THR A 252 -12.43 31.66 4.35
C THR A 252 -11.32 31.21 3.41
N ALA A 253 -10.85 32.10 2.54
CA ALA A 253 -9.72 31.82 1.66
C ALA A 253 -8.44 31.40 2.44
N THR A 254 -8.26 31.93 3.64
CA THR A 254 -7.14 31.60 4.53
C THR A 254 -7.31 30.18 5.07
N GLU A 255 -8.49 29.83 5.59
CA GLU A 255 -8.76 28.47 6.12
C GLU A 255 -8.61 27.41 5.04
N LEU A 256 -9.01 27.67 3.78
CA LEU A 256 -8.80 26.73 2.67
C LEU A 256 -7.32 26.51 2.38
N LYS A 257 -6.50 27.58 2.40
CA LYS A 257 -5.05 27.46 2.25
C LYS A 257 -4.40 26.68 3.39
N GLU A 258 -4.80 26.98 4.61
CA GLU A 258 -4.32 26.28 5.81
C GLU A 258 -4.70 24.80 5.78
N ARG A 259 -5.94 24.47 5.41
CA ARG A 259 -6.39 23.09 5.25
C ARG A 259 -5.56 22.35 4.23
N ARG A 260 -5.33 22.92 3.04
CA ARG A 260 -4.48 22.34 2.00
C ARG A 260 -3.05 22.13 2.51
N GLN A 261 -2.48 23.14 3.18
CA GLN A 261 -1.12 23.05 3.71
C GLN A 261 -1.02 22.00 4.81
N THR A 262 -2.04 21.85 5.65
CA THR A 262 -2.11 20.80 6.68
C THR A 262 -2.08 19.42 6.03
N ARG A 263 -2.93 19.17 5.00
CA ARG A 263 -2.93 17.93 4.24
C ARG A 263 -1.55 17.63 3.61
N ILE A 264 -0.91 18.63 3.02
CA ILE A 264 0.44 18.48 2.46
C ILE A 264 1.45 18.11 3.55
N ASN A 265 1.40 18.78 4.70
CA ASN A 265 2.37 18.59 5.78
C ASN A 265 2.21 17.24 6.50
N GLU A 266 1.01 16.64 6.48
CA GLU A 266 0.75 15.34 7.10
C GLU A 266 1.61 14.20 6.53
N ALA A 267 1.98 14.32 5.24
CA ALA A 267 2.68 13.25 4.54
C ALA A 267 3.80 13.74 3.60
N SER A 268 4.34 14.96 3.79
CA SER A 268 5.45 15.47 2.98
C SER A 268 6.73 15.62 3.79
N GLY A 269 7.85 15.40 3.14
CA GLY A 269 9.20 15.59 3.70
C GLY A 269 10.22 14.65 3.08
N GLN A 270 11.48 15.06 3.01
CA GLN A 270 12.54 14.30 2.35
C GLN A 270 12.14 13.97 0.90
N ASN A 271 12.12 12.70 0.49
CA ASN A 271 11.71 12.27 -0.85
C ASN A 271 10.21 11.96 -0.98
N VAL A 272 9.40 12.36 -0.01
CA VAL A 272 7.94 12.19 0.00
C VAL A 272 7.26 13.51 -0.35
N ARG A 273 6.35 13.50 -1.33
CA ARG A 273 5.55 14.66 -1.74
C ARG A 273 4.07 14.33 -1.74
N THR A 274 3.25 15.23 -1.19
CA THR A 274 1.80 15.10 -1.18
C THR A 274 1.16 16.05 -2.18
N PHE A 275 0.27 15.51 -2.98
CA PHE A 275 -0.57 16.22 -3.94
C PHE A 275 -2.01 16.16 -3.43
N VAL A 276 -2.62 17.33 -3.29
CA VAL A 276 -3.98 17.48 -2.75
C VAL A 276 -4.90 17.95 -3.87
N ALA A 277 -6.07 17.32 -4.00
CA ALA A 277 -7.11 17.72 -4.94
C ALA A 277 -7.38 19.23 -4.89
N GLY A 278 -7.74 19.80 -6.03
CA GLY A 278 -7.92 21.25 -6.19
C GLY A 278 -9.10 21.78 -5.41
N GLU A 279 -10.22 21.09 -5.49
CA GLU A 279 -11.49 21.53 -4.97
C GLU A 279 -12.07 20.56 -3.93
N TRP A 280 -12.40 19.31 -4.33
CA TRP A 280 -13.09 18.36 -3.46
C TRP A 280 -12.49 16.97 -3.52
N THR A 281 -12.92 16.13 -4.50
CA THR A 281 -12.42 14.78 -4.75
C THR A 281 -11.74 14.73 -6.12
N LEU A 282 -11.01 13.64 -6.39
CA LEU A 282 -10.37 13.44 -7.68
C LEU A 282 -11.38 13.51 -8.84
N GLU A 283 -12.52 12.83 -8.72
CA GLU A 283 -13.53 12.78 -9.78
C GLU A 283 -14.16 14.16 -10.01
N TYR A 284 -14.42 14.89 -8.92
CA TYR A 284 -14.94 16.26 -9.02
C TYR A 284 -13.94 17.19 -9.72
N ASP A 285 -12.67 17.10 -9.35
CA ASP A 285 -11.61 17.91 -9.97
C ASP A 285 -11.43 17.60 -11.44
N LEU A 286 -11.52 16.33 -11.85
CA LEU A 286 -11.50 15.93 -13.26
C LEU A 286 -12.67 16.55 -14.03
N ALA A 287 -13.88 16.44 -13.51
CA ALA A 287 -15.06 17.07 -14.12
C ALA A 287 -14.91 18.60 -14.17
N HIS A 288 -14.46 19.21 -13.08
CA HIS A 288 -14.29 20.67 -12.98
C HIS A 288 -13.15 21.21 -13.86
N SER A 289 -12.18 20.37 -14.23
CA SER A 289 -11.07 20.73 -15.12
C SER A 289 -11.43 20.77 -16.61
N GLY A 290 -12.68 20.55 -16.96
CA GLY A 290 -13.18 20.53 -18.34
C GLY A 290 -13.47 19.14 -18.91
N LEU A 291 -13.36 18.09 -18.08
CA LEU A 291 -13.68 16.70 -18.46
C LEU A 291 -15.08 16.27 -17.98
N THR A 292 -16.00 17.24 -17.84
CA THR A 292 -17.35 16.97 -17.30
C THR A 292 -18.09 15.93 -18.12
N GLN A 293 -18.02 16.03 -19.46
CA GLN A 293 -18.70 15.10 -20.37
C GLN A 293 -18.12 13.70 -20.27
N GLU A 294 -16.81 13.57 -20.22
CA GLU A 294 -16.10 12.28 -20.13
C GLU A 294 -16.38 11.59 -18.79
N VAL A 295 -16.35 12.33 -17.68
CA VAL A 295 -16.67 11.81 -16.35
C VAL A 295 -18.13 11.37 -16.28
N TRP A 296 -19.06 12.17 -16.82
CA TRP A 296 -20.47 11.79 -16.90
C TRP A 296 -20.67 10.54 -17.75
N GLN A 297 -20.07 10.47 -18.95
CA GLN A 297 -20.16 9.28 -19.81
C GLN A 297 -19.60 8.04 -19.10
N ALA A 298 -18.48 8.16 -18.41
CA ALA A 298 -17.91 7.06 -17.64
C ALA A 298 -18.88 6.56 -16.56
N ALA A 299 -19.54 7.47 -15.83
CA ALA A 299 -20.55 7.12 -14.83
C ALA A 299 -21.76 6.39 -15.45
N VAL A 300 -22.25 6.87 -16.61
CA VAL A 300 -23.35 6.23 -17.33
C VAL A 300 -22.97 4.83 -17.80
N LEU A 301 -21.77 4.66 -18.35
CA LEU A 301 -21.26 3.36 -18.81
C LEU A 301 -21.10 2.38 -17.64
N ALA A 302 -20.60 2.85 -16.51
CA ALA A 302 -20.49 2.03 -15.28
C ALA A 302 -21.86 1.53 -14.79
N LEU A 303 -22.89 2.39 -14.82
CA LEU A 303 -24.27 2.01 -14.46
C LEU A 303 -24.90 1.03 -15.46
N ALA A 304 -24.49 1.05 -16.71
CA ALA A 304 -25.00 0.18 -17.77
C ALA A 304 -24.14 -1.07 -18.00
N ASP A 305 -23.05 -1.25 -17.28
CA ASP A 305 -21.99 -2.24 -17.58
C ASP A 305 -22.54 -3.67 -17.72
N GLU A 306 -23.38 -4.13 -16.79
CA GLU A 306 -23.98 -5.45 -16.85
C GLU A 306 -24.79 -5.69 -18.13
N ASN A 307 -25.56 -4.68 -18.57
CA ASN A 307 -26.36 -4.78 -19.78
C ASN A 307 -25.50 -4.71 -21.06
N ILE A 308 -24.40 -3.97 -21.00
CA ILE A 308 -23.44 -3.88 -22.10
C ILE A 308 -22.69 -5.21 -22.24
N GLN A 309 -22.21 -5.79 -21.14
CA GLN A 309 -21.49 -7.06 -21.16
C GLN A 309 -22.32 -8.22 -21.71
N VAL A 310 -23.62 -8.26 -21.40
CA VAL A 310 -24.53 -9.29 -21.94
C VAL A 310 -25.11 -8.94 -23.31
N GLY A 311 -24.67 -7.84 -23.93
CA GLY A 311 -25.09 -7.43 -25.28
C GLY A 311 -26.55 -6.95 -25.40
N LYS A 312 -27.17 -6.54 -24.30
CA LYS A 312 -28.55 -6.00 -24.31
C LYS A 312 -28.60 -4.54 -24.77
N VAL A 313 -27.54 -3.78 -24.52
CA VAL A 313 -27.41 -2.35 -24.82
C VAL A 313 -26.01 -2.09 -25.37
N THR A 314 -25.88 -1.22 -26.37
CA THR A 314 -24.56 -0.73 -26.83
C THR A 314 -24.08 0.41 -25.92
N LYS A 315 -22.80 0.75 -25.98
CA LYS A 315 -22.25 1.90 -25.26
C LYS A 315 -22.91 3.21 -25.71
N GLU A 316 -23.10 3.35 -27.00
CA GLU A 316 -23.70 4.49 -27.65
C GLU A 316 -25.17 4.65 -27.23
N ASP A 317 -25.94 3.58 -27.18
CA ASP A 317 -27.33 3.61 -26.73
C ASP A 317 -27.44 3.95 -25.23
N ALA A 318 -26.53 3.45 -24.39
CA ALA A 318 -26.52 3.75 -22.98
C ALA A 318 -26.24 5.25 -22.72
N ILE A 319 -25.30 5.83 -23.45
CA ILE A 319 -24.98 7.27 -23.38
C ILE A 319 -26.17 8.09 -23.92
N GLY A 320 -26.68 7.75 -25.10
CA GLY A 320 -27.76 8.48 -25.78
C GLY A 320 -29.08 8.49 -24.97
N ALA A 321 -29.38 7.39 -24.29
CA ALA A 321 -30.58 7.30 -23.44
C ALA A 321 -30.59 8.31 -22.26
N ARG A 322 -29.42 8.83 -21.87
CA ARG A 322 -29.25 9.77 -20.75
C ARG A 322 -28.76 11.15 -21.16
N GLU A 323 -28.57 11.39 -22.45
CA GLU A 323 -28.01 12.66 -22.97
C GLU A 323 -28.90 13.87 -22.59
N ALA A 324 -30.23 13.69 -22.56
CA ALA A 324 -31.14 14.74 -22.14
C ALA A 324 -30.96 15.10 -20.63
N GLU A 325 -30.61 14.13 -19.80
CA GLU A 325 -30.29 14.32 -18.37
C GLU A 325 -29.02 15.15 -18.22
N PHE A 326 -27.99 14.84 -19.01
CA PHE A 326 -26.73 15.61 -19.01
C PHE A 326 -26.95 17.06 -19.46
N LEU A 327 -27.70 17.28 -20.55
CA LEU A 327 -28.00 18.62 -21.06
C LEU A 327 -28.81 19.44 -20.05
N ALA A 328 -29.73 18.81 -19.31
CA ALA A 328 -30.49 19.48 -18.27
C ALA A 328 -29.60 19.89 -17.10
N LEU A 329 -28.66 19.03 -16.67
CA LEU A 329 -27.69 19.36 -15.61
C LEU A 329 -26.73 20.48 -16.04
N ALA A 330 -26.23 20.44 -17.29
CA ALA A 330 -25.35 21.45 -17.83
C ALA A 330 -26.04 22.82 -17.96
N ALA A 331 -27.35 22.87 -18.27
CA ALA A 331 -28.13 24.08 -18.29
C ALA A 331 -28.29 24.72 -16.90
N LEU A 332 -28.50 23.91 -15.85
CA LEU A 332 -28.56 24.38 -14.47
C LEU A 332 -27.24 25.00 -13.98
N GLU A 333 -26.09 24.45 -14.41
CA GLU A 333 -24.78 25.05 -14.10
C GLU A 333 -24.57 26.39 -14.77
N LEU A 334 -25.05 26.56 -15.99
CA LEU A 334 -24.97 27.85 -16.72
C LEU A 334 -25.84 28.93 -16.08
N GLU A 335 -27.04 28.58 -15.63
CA GLU A 335 -27.93 29.50 -14.89
C GLU A 335 -27.33 29.90 -13.54
N ALA A 336 -26.72 28.97 -12.81
CA ALA A 336 -26.06 29.24 -11.53
C ALA A 336 -24.80 30.11 -11.67
N LYS A 337 -24.14 30.11 -12.83
CA LYS A 337 -22.99 31.01 -13.12
C LYS A 337 -23.40 32.36 -13.62
N ALA A 338 -24.65 32.54 -14.10
CA ALA A 338 -25.19 33.80 -14.62
C ALA A 338 -25.92 34.61 -13.54
N SER A 339 -26.27 34.03 -12.39
CA SER A 339 -26.85 34.65 -11.20
C SER A 339 -25.77 34.99 -10.16
#